data_f05adad0b8d4bb42af49604702eb53ca
#
_entry.id   f05adad0b8d4bb42af49604702eb53ca
#
_cell.length_a   1.000
_cell.length_b   1.000
_cell.length_c   1.000
_cell.angle_alpha   90.00
_cell.angle_beta   90.00
_cell.angle_gamma   90.00
#
_symmetry.space_group_name_H-M   'P 1'
#
loop_
_entity.id
_entity.type
_entity.pdbx_description
1 polymer ?
#
loop_
_entity_poly.entity_id
_entity_poly.type
_entity_poly.pdbx_seq_one_letter_code
_entity_poly.pdbx_strand_id
1 'polypeptide(L)'
;MTTQASTSERPIGTRNALLGTIALICLIVTAVWVLLLIYLASTRGSPETAAQAVAYVANLDILFYLTYGNAAVITLSATTLFAGLYIVLRDDAPLWAAMGVAFLPVYSLLTLFSYVSQITLVPRLVALQPESDVLLAQMVQAWSGSAVNVLNNLGYAVLGIPSIVFGVLLATRDISLRLSGILLALSGIASLVGMGGIVVQNAVLSGGSVAGGLLFLAALVPLSVVLLREG
;
A
#
# COMPACT_ATOMS: atom_id res chain seq x y z
N MET A 1 -17.97 -35.41 -32.24
CA MET A 1 -16.56 -35.32 -31.79
C MET A 1 -16.38 -33.99 -31.11
N THR A 2 -16.51 -33.93 -29.80
CA THR A 2 -16.31 -32.77 -28.98
C THR A 2 -14.87 -32.77 -28.48
N THR A 3 -14.05 -31.95 -29.06
CA THR A 3 -12.65 -31.71 -28.64
C THR A 3 -12.70 -31.03 -27.28
N GLN A 4 -12.46 -31.75 -26.18
CA GLN A 4 -12.18 -31.19 -24.89
C GLN A 4 -10.84 -30.46 -25.00
N ALA A 5 -10.87 -29.11 -24.97
CA ALA A 5 -9.68 -28.32 -24.76
C ALA A 5 -9.15 -28.64 -23.35
N SER A 6 -8.02 -29.34 -23.29
CA SER A 6 -7.30 -29.55 -22.04
C SER A 6 -6.77 -28.22 -21.56
N THR A 7 -7.47 -27.61 -20.61
CA THR A 7 -6.88 -26.52 -19.81
C THR A 7 -5.72 -27.12 -19.05
N SER A 8 -4.49 -26.85 -19.49
CA SER A 8 -3.28 -27.24 -18.77
C SER A 8 -3.29 -26.50 -17.43
N GLU A 9 -3.79 -27.12 -16.39
CA GLU A 9 -3.67 -26.63 -15.03
C GLU A 9 -2.17 -26.53 -14.69
N ARG A 10 -1.70 -25.34 -14.47
CA ARG A 10 -0.32 -25.16 -13.97
C ARG A 10 -0.21 -25.87 -12.61
N PRO A 11 0.90 -26.60 -12.36
CA PRO A 11 1.13 -27.25 -11.08
C PRO A 11 0.99 -26.25 -9.92
N ILE A 12 0.38 -26.64 -8.82
CA ILE A 12 0.13 -25.80 -7.63
C ILE A 12 1.44 -25.15 -7.14
N GLY A 13 2.57 -25.86 -7.15
CA GLY A 13 3.88 -25.34 -6.81
C GLY A 13 4.30 -24.11 -7.62
N THR A 14 4.05 -24.08 -8.94
CA THR A 14 4.41 -22.92 -9.78
C THR A 14 3.59 -21.66 -9.42
N ARG A 15 2.34 -21.82 -8.96
CA ARG A 15 1.50 -20.69 -8.52
C ARG A 15 2.02 -20.11 -7.20
N ASN A 16 2.44 -20.95 -6.26
CA ASN A 16 3.00 -20.52 -4.98
C ASN A 16 4.34 -19.80 -5.18
N ALA A 17 5.24 -20.31 -6.02
CA ALA A 17 6.51 -19.67 -6.33
C ALA A 17 6.34 -18.27 -6.93
N LEU A 18 5.40 -18.11 -7.88
CA LEU A 18 5.12 -16.81 -8.48
C LEU A 18 4.58 -15.82 -7.43
N LEU A 19 3.64 -16.25 -6.61
CA LEU A 19 3.05 -15.42 -5.56
C LEU A 19 4.10 -15.06 -4.49
N GLY A 20 4.97 -15.99 -4.12
CA GLY A 20 6.10 -15.76 -3.23
C GLY A 20 7.09 -14.74 -3.79
N THR A 21 7.36 -14.80 -5.10
CA THR A 21 8.20 -13.79 -5.78
C THR A 21 7.55 -12.40 -5.75
N ILE A 22 6.25 -12.30 -6.00
CA ILE A 22 5.51 -11.03 -5.92
C ILE A 22 5.54 -10.49 -4.48
N ALA A 23 5.34 -11.33 -3.47
CA ALA A 23 5.42 -10.95 -2.07
C ALA A 23 6.83 -10.43 -1.70
N LEU A 24 7.89 -11.08 -2.19
CA LEU A 24 9.27 -10.65 -1.99
C LEU A 24 9.56 -9.30 -2.67
N ILE A 25 9.09 -9.09 -3.90
CA ILE A 25 9.22 -7.79 -4.58
C ILE A 25 8.50 -6.72 -3.76
N CYS A 26 7.26 -6.98 -3.32
CA CYS A 26 6.50 -6.05 -2.50
C CYS A 26 7.22 -5.73 -1.18
N LEU A 27 7.81 -6.72 -0.53
CA LEU A 27 8.65 -6.56 0.66
C LEU A 27 9.83 -5.63 0.40
N ILE A 28 10.60 -5.89 -0.65
CA ILE A 28 11.82 -5.12 -0.98
C ILE A 28 11.46 -3.65 -1.27
N VAL A 29 10.49 -3.41 -2.17
CA VAL A 29 10.13 -2.04 -2.54
C VAL A 29 9.53 -1.27 -1.35
N THR A 30 8.79 -1.95 -0.47
CA THR A 30 8.25 -1.33 0.75
C THR A 30 9.37 -1.00 1.75
N ALA A 31 10.33 -1.89 1.94
CA ALA A 31 11.50 -1.64 2.80
C ALA A 31 12.35 -0.47 2.27
N VAL A 32 12.61 -0.41 0.98
CA VAL A 32 13.32 0.72 0.33
C VAL A 32 12.55 2.02 0.56
N TRP A 33 11.23 2.02 0.42
CA TRP A 33 10.40 3.20 0.66
C TRP A 33 10.51 3.71 2.10
N VAL A 34 10.47 2.82 3.08
CA VAL A 34 10.64 3.20 4.50
C VAL A 34 11.97 3.90 4.71
N LEU A 35 13.07 3.40 4.13
CA LEU A 35 14.39 4.03 4.22
C LEU A 35 14.40 5.42 3.56
N LEU A 36 13.83 5.55 2.36
CA LEU A 36 13.70 6.83 1.65
C LEU A 36 12.86 7.83 2.45
N LEU A 37 11.76 7.38 3.06
CA LEU A 37 10.89 8.23 3.86
C LEU A 37 11.60 8.73 5.13
N ILE A 38 12.34 7.85 5.83
CA ILE A 38 13.15 8.22 7.01
C ILE A 38 14.20 9.25 6.60
N TYR A 39 14.87 9.04 5.47
CA TYR A 39 15.87 9.98 4.96
C TYR A 39 15.25 11.35 4.65
N LEU A 40 14.13 11.40 3.92
CA LEU A 40 13.44 12.66 3.63
C LEU A 40 12.97 13.37 4.90
N ALA A 41 12.40 12.65 5.86
CA ALA A 41 11.98 13.22 7.13
C ALA A 41 13.16 13.79 7.92
N SER A 42 14.32 13.14 7.90
CA SER A 42 15.53 13.61 8.59
C SER A 42 16.17 14.85 7.96
N THR A 43 16.05 15.00 6.62
CA THR A 43 16.72 16.07 5.88
C THR A 43 15.81 17.27 5.63
N ARG A 44 14.51 17.08 5.45
CA ARG A 44 13.53 18.13 5.12
C ARG A 44 12.55 18.43 6.26
N GLY A 45 12.50 17.57 7.29
CA GLY A 45 11.49 17.64 8.33
C GLY A 45 10.11 17.17 7.85
N SER A 46 9.10 17.34 8.70
CA SER A 46 7.70 17.08 8.38
C SER A 46 6.93 18.41 8.43
N PRO A 47 6.27 18.82 7.35
CA PRO A 47 5.54 20.08 7.35
C PRO A 47 4.31 20.01 8.26
N GLU A 48 4.12 21.02 9.09
CA GLU A 48 2.98 21.15 10.03
C GLU A 48 1.95 22.19 9.55
N THR A 49 2.38 23.12 8.67
CA THR A 49 1.54 24.20 8.13
C THR A 49 1.54 24.20 6.61
N ALA A 50 0.55 24.86 6.00
CA ALA A 50 0.49 25.05 4.56
C ALA A 50 1.76 25.75 3.99
N ALA A 51 2.27 26.78 4.69
CA ALA A 51 3.49 27.48 4.29
C ALA A 51 4.71 26.56 4.34
N GLN A 52 4.83 25.72 5.36
CA GLN A 52 5.90 24.70 5.43
C GLN A 52 5.75 23.63 4.36
N ALA A 53 4.51 23.26 3.99
CA ALA A 53 4.28 22.32 2.89
C ALA A 53 4.76 22.88 1.55
N VAL A 54 4.49 24.15 1.27
CA VAL A 54 5.03 24.84 0.09
C VAL A 54 6.57 24.89 0.12
N ALA A 55 7.17 25.26 1.25
CA ALA A 55 8.61 25.28 1.41
C ALA A 55 9.26 23.88 1.27
N TYR A 56 8.59 22.83 1.73
CA TYR A 56 9.06 21.43 1.63
C TYR A 56 9.32 20.99 0.20
N VAL A 57 8.55 21.50 -0.76
CA VAL A 57 8.64 21.16 -2.19
C VAL A 57 9.34 22.26 -3.03
N ALA A 58 9.85 23.33 -2.43
CA ALA A 58 10.54 24.40 -3.15
C ALA A 58 11.78 23.90 -3.90
N ASN A 59 12.47 22.88 -3.37
CA ASN A 59 13.65 22.27 -3.96
C ASN A 59 13.41 20.76 -4.18
N LEU A 60 12.90 20.41 -5.36
CA LEU A 60 12.66 19.02 -5.75
C LEU A 60 13.96 18.39 -6.23
N ASP A 61 14.41 17.33 -5.57
CA ASP A 61 15.60 16.55 -5.93
C ASP A 61 15.24 15.12 -6.37
N ILE A 62 16.24 14.38 -6.82
CA ILE A 62 16.07 13.01 -7.29
C ILE A 62 15.47 12.09 -6.20
N LEU A 63 15.77 12.32 -4.92
CA LEU A 63 15.27 11.49 -3.82
C LEU A 63 13.78 11.69 -3.60
N PHE A 64 13.27 12.92 -3.81
CA PHE A 64 11.83 13.18 -3.81
C PHE A 64 11.14 12.32 -4.88
N TYR A 65 11.62 12.36 -6.12
CA TYR A 65 11.05 11.58 -7.22
C TYR A 65 11.17 10.06 -6.99
N LEU A 66 12.29 9.59 -6.46
CA LEU A 66 12.50 8.18 -6.13
C LEU A 66 11.55 7.72 -5.03
N THR A 67 11.32 8.54 -4.00
CA THR A 67 10.42 8.19 -2.89
C THR A 67 9.00 7.98 -3.37
N TYR A 68 8.47 8.94 -4.11
CA TYR A 68 7.08 8.86 -4.58
C TYR A 68 6.91 7.91 -5.78
N GLY A 69 7.91 7.80 -6.65
CA GLY A 69 7.94 6.79 -7.70
C GLY A 69 7.94 5.37 -7.14
N ASN A 70 8.78 5.10 -6.14
CA ASN A 70 8.80 3.81 -5.45
C ASN A 70 7.48 3.52 -4.72
N ALA A 71 6.84 4.53 -4.10
CA ALA A 71 5.53 4.37 -3.48
C ALA A 71 4.43 3.97 -4.49
N ALA A 72 4.48 4.50 -5.72
CA ALA A 72 3.60 4.04 -6.80
C ALA A 72 3.86 2.57 -7.16
N VAL A 73 5.13 2.13 -7.20
CA VAL A 73 5.49 0.72 -7.44
C VAL A 73 4.98 -0.18 -6.30
N ILE A 74 5.03 0.27 -5.03
CA ILE A 74 4.43 -0.46 -3.89
C ILE A 74 2.93 -0.67 -4.13
N THR A 75 2.21 0.36 -4.54
CA THR A 75 0.77 0.25 -4.81
C THR A 75 0.49 -0.83 -5.86
N LEU A 76 1.24 -0.84 -6.96
CA LEU A 76 1.07 -1.83 -8.02
C LEU A 76 1.43 -3.25 -7.54
N SER A 77 2.54 -3.39 -6.81
CA SER A 77 2.98 -4.69 -6.30
C SER A 77 2.01 -5.26 -5.24
N ALA A 78 1.50 -4.42 -4.33
CA ALA A 78 0.50 -4.82 -3.36
C ALA A 78 -0.82 -5.24 -4.04
N THR A 79 -1.29 -4.46 -5.02
CA THR A 79 -2.49 -4.81 -5.81
C THR A 79 -2.31 -6.15 -6.51
N THR A 80 -1.15 -6.39 -7.12
CA THR A 80 -0.82 -7.66 -7.79
C THR A 80 -0.74 -8.81 -6.79
N LEU A 81 -0.16 -8.60 -5.61
CA LEU A 81 -0.11 -9.59 -4.53
C LEU A 81 -1.51 -10.01 -4.10
N PHE A 82 -2.39 -9.05 -3.80
CA PHE A 82 -3.76 -9.35 -3.38
C PHE A 82 -4.59 -10.02 -4.50
N ALA A 83 -4.39 -9.62 -5.75
CA ALA A 83 -4.98 -10.31 -6.90
C ALA A 83 -4.50 -11.77 -7.02
N GLY A 84 -3.21 -12.00 -6.74
CA GLY A 84 -2.65 -13.36 -6.65
C GLY A 84 -3.23 -14.17 -5.50
N LEU A 85 -3.37 -13.58 -4.31
CA LEU A 85 -4.03 -14.21 -3.17
C LEU A 85 -5.49 -14.60 -3.49
N TYR A 86 -6.22 -13.74 -4.21
CA TYR A 86 -7.56 -14.06 -4.70
C TYR A 86 -7.55 -15.33 -5.54
N ILE A 87 -6.65 -15.46 -6.52
CA ILE A 87 -6.57 -16.62 -7.41
C ILE A 87 -6.32 -17.92 -6.62
N VAL A 88 -5.51 -17.86 -5.56
CA VAL A 88 -5.15 -19.02 -4.74
C VAL A 88 -6.24 -19.38 -3.74
N LEU A 89 -7.00 -18.41 -3.23
CA LEU A 89 -7.93 -18.60 -2.12
C LEU A 89 -9.40 -18.67 -2.54
N ARG A 90 -9.73 -18.30 -3.80
CA ARG A 90 -11.13 -18.23 -4.27
C ARG A 90 -11.84 -19.60 -4.31
N ASP A 91 -11.10 -20.68 -4.51
CA ASP A 91 -11.68 -22.03 -4.61
C ASP A 91 -12.13 -22.53 -3.22
N ASP A 92 -11.47 -22.07 -2.14
CA ASP A 92 -11.80 -22.44 -0.76
C ASP A 92 -12.88 -21.51 -0.16
N ALA A 93 -12.86 -20.22 -0.51
CA ALA A 93 -13.75 -19.21 0.07
C ALA A 93 -14.15 -18.14 -0.98
N PRO A 94 -14.95 -18.51 -2.01
CA PRO A 94 -15.17 -17.66 -3.19
C PRO A 94 -15.79 -16.30 -2.86
N LEU A 95 -16.76 -16.26 -1.95
CA LEU A 95 -17.42 -15.00 -1.57
C LEU A 95 -16.47 -14.06 -0.84
N TRP A 96 -15.75 -14.58 0.16
CA TRP A 96 -14.79 -13.78 0.93
C TRP A 96 -13.64 -13.28 0.07
N ALA A 97 -13.10 -14.14 -0.79
CA ALA A 97 -12.04 -13.76 -1.71
C ALA A 97 -12.51 -12.68 -2.70
N ALA A 98 -13.73 -12.79 -3.23
CA ALA A 98 -14.32 -11.77 -4.10
C ALA A 98 -14.53 -10.43 -3.36
N MET A 99 -15.02 -10.46 -2.12
CA MET A 99 -15.13 -9.26 -1.28
C MET A 99 -13.77 -8.60 -1.06
N GLY A 100 -12.72 -9.38 -0.78
CA GLY A 100 -11.38 -8.85 -0.61
C GLY A 100 -10.88 -8.11 -1.86
N VAL A 101 -11.03 -8.70 -3.05
CA VAL A 101 -10.50 -8.09 -4.28
C VAL A 101 -11.33 -6.89 -4.75
N ALA A 102 -12.61 -6.80 -4.40
CA ALA A 102 -13.51 -5.73 -4.86
C ALA A 102 -13.04 -4.32 -4.49
N PHE A 103 -12.27 -4.17 -3.41
CA PHE A 103 -11.77 -2.88 -2.92
C PHE A 103 -10.41 -2.46 -3.51
N LEU A 104 -9.71 -3.37 -4.20
CA LEU A 104 -8.39 -3.08 -4.76
C LEU A 104 -8.38 -1.96 -5.81
N PRO A 105 -9.35 -1.82 -6.72
CA PRO A 105 -9.38 -0.71 -7.66
C PRO A 105 -9.47 0.66 -6.97
N VAL A 106 -10.27 0.76 -5.89
CA VAL A 106 -10.41 2.00 -5.12
C VAL A 106 -9.10 2.33 -4.39
N TYR A 107 -8.49 1.35 -3.72
CA TYR A 107 -7.19 1.50 -3.12
C TYR A 107 -6.15 2.01 -4.14
N SER A 108 -6.03 1.29 -5.27
CA SER A 108 -5.03 1.62 -6.29
C SER A 108 -5.25 3.02 -6.86
N LEU A 109 -6.50 3.41 -7.13
CA LEU A 109 -6.81 4.75 -7.64
C LEU A 109 -6.38 5.84 -6.65
N LEU A 110 -6.76 5.72 -5.38
CA LEU A 110 -6.49 6.74 -4.36
C LEU A 110 -4.98 6.89 -4.10
N THR A 111 -4.28 5.77 -3.96
CA THR A 111 -2.85 5.79 -3.64
C THR A 111 -1.99 6.15 -4.86
N LEU A 112 -2.29 5.64 -6.06
CA LEU A 112 -1.59 6.05 -7.28
C LEU A 112 -1.79 7.54 -7.56
N PHE A 113 -3.03 8.07 -7.42
CA PHE A 113 -3.25 9.51 -7.53
C PHE A 113 -2.38 10.26 -6.53
N SER A 114 -2.36 9.85 -5.27
CA SER A 114 -1.58 10.51 -4.22
C SER A 114 -0.08 10.54 -4.55
N TYR A 115 0.49 9.47 -5.07
CA TYR A 115 1.93 9.38 -5.35
C TYR A 115 2.32 9.94 -6.70
N VAL A 116 1.55 9.65 -7.76
CA VAL A 116 1.85 10.14 -9.10
C VAL A 116 1.68 11.66 -9.18
N SER A 117 0.72 12.24 -8.43
CA SER A 117 0.59 13.69 -8.34
C SER A 117 1.83 14.39 -7.80
N GLN A 118 2.57 13.75 -6.87
CA GLN A 118 3.82 14.33 -6.35
C GLN A 118 4.89 14.49 -7.43
N ILE A 119 4.98 13.54 -8.36
CA ILE A 119 6.01 13.54 -9.41
C ILE A 119 5.54 14.22 -10.71
N THR A 120 4.25 14.56 -10.82
CA THR A 120 3.69 15.16 -12.04
C THR A 120 3.05 16.52 -11.81
N LEU A 121 2.14 16.65 -10.85
CA LEU A 121 1.40 17.89 -10.59
C LEU A 121 2.17 18.85 -9.69
N VAL A 122 2.76 18.35 -8.60
CA VAL A 122 3.52 19.19 -7.66
C VAL A 122 4.63 19.98 -8.36
N PRO A 123 5.50 19.41 -9.24
CA PRO A 123 6.50 20.18 -9.96
C PRO A 123 5.93 21.29 -10.85
N ARG A 124 4.77 21.04 -11.46
CA ARG A 124 4.09 22.05 -12.29
C ARG A 124 3.56 23.20 -11.44
N LEU A 125 2.98 22.90 -10.27
CA LEU A 125 2.49 23.94 -9.36
C LEU A 125 3.63 24.76 -8.76
N VAL A 126 4.76 24.14 -8.45
CA VAL A 126 5.97 24.85 -8.02
C VAL A 126 6.42 25.86 -9.07
N ALA A 127 6.36 25.53 -10.35
CA ALA A 127 6.71 26.42 -11.45
C ALA A 127 5.73 27.61 -11.63
N LEU A 128 4.52 27.54 -11.04
CA LEU A 128 3.48 28.57 -11.12
C LEU A 128 3.36 29.43 -9.84
N GLN A 129 4.33 29.32 -8.91
CA GLN A 129 4.32 30.12 -7.70
C GLN A 129 4.51 31.62 -8.02
N PRO A 130 3.93 32.55 -7.21
CA PRO A 130 3.14 32.26 -5.97
C PRO A 130 1.64 31.99 -6.19
N GLU A 131 1.10 32.11 -7.41
CA GLU A 131 -0.34 32.05 -7.68
C GLU A 131 -0.95 30.68 -7.31
N SER A 132 -0.13 29.63 -7.25
CA SER A 132 -0.55 28.25 -6.97
C SER A 132 -0.36 27.80 -5.51
N ASP A 133 0.14 28.65 -4.60
CA ASP A 133 0.56 28.22 -3.25
C ASP A 133 -0.53 27.51 -2.46
N VAL A 134 -1.78 27.98 -2.53
CA VAL A 134 -2.90 27.33 -1.82
C VAL A 134 -3.17 25.94 -2.36
N LEU A 135 -3.21 25.79 -3.68
CA LEU A 135 -3.40 24.50 -4.34
C LEU A 135 -2.20 23.59 -4.11
N LEU A 136 -0.99 24.13 -4.24
CA LEU A 136 0.25 23.40 -4.00
C LEU A 136 0.29 22.81 -2.60
N ALA A 137 -0.03 23.57 -1.56
CA ALA A 137 -0.09 23.04 -0.20
C ALA A 137 -1.04 21.84 -0.07
N GLN A 138 -2.24 21.92 -0.68
CA GLN A 138 -3.23 20.82 -0.67
C GLN A 138 -2.77 19.59 -1.45
N MET A 139 -1.83 19.74 -2.38
CA MET A 139 -1.26 18.65 -3.15
C MET A 139 -0.03 18.01 -2.51
N VAL A 140 0.59 18.59 -1.48
CA VAL A 140 1.78 18.03 -0.82
C VAL A 140 1.40 16.90 0.12
N GLN A 141 1.70 15.67 -0.26
CA GLN A 141 1.34 14.46 0.48
C GLN A 141 2.01 14.39 1.88
N ALA A 142 3.20 14.95 2.05
CA ALA A 142 3.93 14.96 3.32
C ALA A 142 3.24 15.80 4.42
N TRP A 143 2.36 16.73 4.06
CA TRP A 143 1.60 17.54 5.03
C TRP A 143 0.30 16.84 5.42
N SER A 144 0.15 16.55 6.72
CA SER A 144 -1.03 15.85 7.25
C SER A 144 -2.36 16.61 7.05
N GLY A 145 -2.31 17.94 6.90
CA GLY A 145 -3.48 18.80 6.60
C GLY A 145 -3.86 18.86 5.12
N SER A 146 -3.12 18.21 4.22
CA SER A 146 -3.41 18.28 2.79
C SER A 146 -4.52 17.30 2.36
N ALA A 147 -5.25 17.69 1.32
CA ALA A 147 -6.27 16.82 0.71
C ALA A 147 -5.64 15.51 0.19
N VAL A 148 -4.46 15.56 -0.41
CA VAL A 148 -3.77 14.38 -0.93
C VAL A 148 -3.31 13.44 0.19
N ASN A 149 -2.89 13.96 1.35
CA ASN A 149 -2.58 13.12 2.50
C ASN A 149 -3.82 12.36 3.00
N VAL A 150 -4.96 13.05 3.10
CA VAL A 150 -6.24 12.42 3.51
C VAL A 150 -6.64 11.33 2.50
N LEU A 151 -6.55 11.58 1.19
CA LEU A 151 -6.84 10.59 0.15
C LEU A 151 -5.89 9.38 0.24
N ASN A 152 -4.61 9.60 0.52
CA ASN A 152 -3.64 8.53 0.71
C ASN A 152 -3.99 7.64 1.91
N ASN A 153 -4.32 8.24 3.06
CA ASN A 153 -4.74 7.50 4.24
C ASN A 153 -6.07 6.76 4.03
N LEU A 154 -7.02 7.35 3.29
CA LEU A 154 -8.24 6.68 2.88
C LEU A 154 -7.93 5.46 2.00
N GLY A 155 -6.98 5.59 1.07
CA GLY A 155 -6.50 4.46 0.26
C GLY A 155 -6.00 3.30 1.13
N TYR A 156 -5.17 3.57 2.13
CA TYR A 156 -4.71 2.55 3.07
C TYR A 156 -5.82 1.96 3.94
N ALA A 157 -6.80 2.76 4.35
CA ALA A 157 -7.97 2.26 5.07
C ALA A 157 -8.79 1.31 4.19
N VAL A 158 -8.97 1.65 2.90
CA VAL A 158 -9.62 0.77 1.92
C VAL A 158 -8.83 -0.53 1.71
N LEU A 159 -7.49 -0.47 1.63
CA LEU A 159 -6.63 -1.67 1.60
C LEU A 159 -6.76 -2.49 2.89
N GLY A 160 -7.14 -1.86 4.00
CA GLY A 160 -7.40 -2.55 5.27
C GLY A 160 -8.46 -3.66 5.13
N ILE A 161 -9.47 -3.48 4.28
CA ILE A 161 -10.54 -4.47 4.06
C ILE A 161 -9.98 -5.75 3.42
N PRO A 162 -9.31 -5.73 2.25
CA PRO A 162 -8.68 -6.94 1.71
C PRO A 162 -7.62 -7.51 2.64
N SER A 163 -6.88 -6.67 3.38
CA SER A 163 -5.88 -7.15 4.35
C SER A 163 -6.51 -7.98 5.47
N ILE A 164 -7.66 -7.56 6.00
CA ILE A 164 -8.40 -8.34 7.00
C ILE A 164 -8.92 -9.63 6.38
N VAL A 165 -9.59 -9.55 5.23
CA VAL A 165 -10.22 -10.71 4.58
C VAL A 165 -9.18 -11.78 4.24
N PHE A 166 -8.15 -11.42 3.48
CA PHE A 166 -7.10 -12.37 3.09
C PHE A 166 -6.23 -12.78 4.28
N GLY A 167 -6.03 -11.88 5.26
CA GLY A 167 -5.33 -12.21 6.48
C GLY A 167 -6.02 -13.32 7.28
N VAL A 168 -7.35 -13.24 7.45
CA VAL A 168 -8.14 -14.27 8.12
C VAL A 168 -8.12 -15.57 7.32
N LEU A 169 -8.28 -15.51 5.99
CA LEU A 169 -8.24 -16.71 5.14
C LEU A 169 -6.88 -17.42 5.22
N LEU A 170 -5.78 -16.69 5.16
CA LEU A 170 -4.43 -17.25 5.30
C LEU A 170 -4.21 -17.85 6.69
N ALA A 171 -4.64 -17.17 7.74
CA ALA A 171 -4.44 -17.61 9.13
C ALA A 171 -5.21 -18.89 9.48
N THR A 172 -6.33 -19.15 8.79
CA THR A 172 -7.20 -20.32 9.02
C THR A 172 -6.90 -21.49 8.10
N ARG A 173 -6.26 -21.24 6.95
CA ARG A 173 -6.00 -22.27 5.94
C ARG A 173 -4.82 -23.17 6.30
N ASP A 174 -3.69 -22.58 6.66
CA ASP A 174 -2.45 -23.31 6.90
C ASP A 174 -1.69 -22.73 8.09
N ILE A 175 -1.13 -23.61 8.92
CA ILE A 175 -0.31 -23.23 10.07
C ILE A 175 0.95 -22.46 9.64
N SER A 176 1.54 -22.81 8.49
CA SER A 176 2.73 -22.15 7.94
C SER A 176 2.46 -20.67 7.57
N LEU A 177 1.24 -20.36 7.12
CA LEU A 177 0.80 -19.02 6.73
C LEU A 177 0.12 -18.23 7.86
N ARG A 178 -0.10 -18.88 9.01
CA ARG A 178 -0.87 -18.29 10.12
C ARG A 178 -0.30 -16.98 10.62
N LEU A 179 1.02 -16.89 10.80
CA LEU A 179 1.67 -15.66 11.26
C LEU A 179 1.47 -14.51 10.27
N SER A 180 1.71 -14.78 8.97
CA SER A 180 1.48 -13.79 7.91
C SER A 180 0.04 -13.32 7.87
N GLY A 181 -0.89 -14.25 8.00
CA GLY A 181 -2.32 -13.95 8.02
C GLY A 181 -2.72 -13.07 9.20
N ILE A 182 -2.27 -13.37 10.41
CA ILE A 182 -2.55 -12.56 11.60
C ILE A 182 -1.98 -11.14 11.44
N LEU A 183 -0.71 -11.01 11.03
CA LEU A 183 -0.06 -9.71 10.84
C LEU A 183 -0.78 -8.88 9.75
N LEU A 184 -1.20 -9.54 8.67
CA LEU A 184 -1.94 -8.89 7.58
C LEU A 184 -3.32 -8.40 8.05
N ALA A 185 -4.06 -9.21 8.83
CA ALA A 185 -5.34 -8.81 9.40
C ALA A 185 -5.18 -7.63 10.38
N LEU A 186 -4.18 -7.69 11.25
CA LEU A 186 -3.87 -6.60 12.19
C LEU A 186 -3.46 -5.32 11.46
N SER A 187 -2.71 -5.43 10.35
CA SER A 187 -2.37 -4.31 9.48
C SER A 187 -3.64 -3.60 8.96
N GLY A 188 -4.62 -4.38 8.50
CA GLY A 188 -5.88 -3.84 8.01
C GLY A 188 -6.68 -3.13 9.11
N ILE A 189 -6.78 -3.73 10.29
CA ILE A 189 -7.46 -3.12 11.45
C ILE A 189 -6.77 -1.80 11.83
N ALA A 190 -5.45 -1.80 11.93
CA ALA A 190 -4.67 -0.62 12.28
C ALA A 190 -4.87 0.52 11.27
N SER A 191 -4.91 0.21 9.96
CA SER A 191 -5.16 1.19 8.90
C SER A 191 -6.56 1.82 8.99
N LEU A 192 -7.60 1.02 9.29
CA LEU A 192 -8.95 1.51 9.50
C LEU A 192 -9.04 2.42 10.75
N VAL A 193 -8.41 2.00 11.86
CA VAL A 193 -8.30 2.82 13.08
C VAL A 193 -7.56 4.12 12.80
N GLY A 194 -6.48 4.08 12.00
CA GLY A 194 -5.73 5.25 11.57
C GLY A 194 -6.60 6.27 10.84
N MET A 195 -7.40 5.83 9.89
CA MET A 195 -8.34 6.71 9.17
C MET A 195 -9.41 7.26 10.10
N GLY A 196 -9.96 6.43 11.00
CA GLY A 196 -10.88 6.88 12.03
C GLY A 196 -10.27 7.98 12.91
N GLY A 197 -8.99 7.84 13.28
CA GLY A 197 -8.24 8.85 14.02
C GLY A 197 -8.14 10.19 13.29
N ILE A 198 -7.92 10.18 11.97
CA ILE A 198 -7.91 11.40 11.14
C ILE A 198 -9.29 12.07 11.18
N VAL A 199 -10.37 11.30 11.02
CA VAL A 199 -11.75 11.84 11.01
C VAL A 199 -12.11 12.51 12.35
N VAL A 200 -11.73 11.88 13.47
CA VAL A 200 -12.00 12.44 14.81
C VAL A 200 -10.89 13.36 15.33
N GLN A 201 -9.91 13.67 14.49
CA GLN A 201 -8.74 14.53 14.80
C GLN A 201 -7.95 14.08 16.04
N ASN A 202 -7.81 12.77 16.23
CA ASN A 202 -7.05 12.17 17.33
C ASN A 202 -5.68 11.68 16.84
N ALA A 203 -4.61 12.35 17.29
CA ALA A 203 -3.24 12.07 16.86
C ALA A 203 -2.76 10.64 17.21
N VAL A 204 -3.19 10.08 18.34
CA VAL A 204 -2.82 8.72 18.73
C VAL A 204 -3.46 7.69 17.81
N LEU A 205 -4.75 7.84 17.53
CA LEU A 205 -5.47 6.92 16.62
C LEU A 205 -4.97 7.06 15.18
N SER A 206 -4.66 8.27 14.72
CA SER A 206 -4.14 8.49 13.35
C SER A 206 -2.79 7.80 13.11
N GLY A 207 -2.00 7.56 14.17
CA GLY A 207 -0.80 6.72 14.13
C GLY A 207 -1.06 5.28 13.69
N GLY A 208 -2.31 4.83 13.73
CA GLY A 208 -2.76 3.52 13.22
C GLY A 208 -2.42 3.30 11.75
N SER A 209 -2.41 4.34 10.90
CA SER A 209 -2.01 4.23 9.50
C SER A 209 -0.53 3.81 9.35
N VAL A 210 0.35 4.39 10.16
CA VAL A 210 1.79 4.02 10.19
C VAL A 210 1.97 2.61 10.74
N ALA A 211 1.30 2.29 11.85
CA ALA A 211 1.34 0.95 12.45
C ALA A 211 0.83 -0.11 11.45
N GLY A 212 -0.23 0.19 10.69
CA GLY A 212 -0.74 -0.66 9.63
C GLY A 212 0.30 -0.95 8.55
N GLY A 213 1.02 0.06 8.07
CA GLY A 213 2.10 -0.09 7.11
C GLY A 213 3.26 -0.97 7.63
N LEU A 214 3.67 -0.78 8.88
CA LEU A 214 4.72 -1.61 9.51
C LEU A 214 4.29 -3.06 9.70
N LEU A 215 3.03 -3.29 10.10
CA LEU A 215 2.47 -4.65 10.22
C LEU A 215 2.34 -5.32 8.85
N PHE A 216 1.97 -4.57 7.80
CA PHE A 216 1.95 -5.07 6.43
C PHE A 216 3.35 -5.52 5.99
N LEU A 217 4.37 -4.66 6.19
CA LEU A 217 5.76 -5.01 5.91
C LEU A 217 6.20 -6.27 6.68
N ALA A 218 5.87 -6.37 7.96
CA ALA A 218 6.17 -7.53 8.79
C ALA A 218 5.46 -8.81 8.29
N ALA A 219 4.21 -8.69 7.77
CA ALA A 219 3.46 -9.82 7.22
C ALA A 219 4.09 -10.38 5.94
N LEU A 220 4.71 -9.52 5.12
CA LEU A 220 5.34 -9.92 3.86
C LEU A 220 6.56 -10.82 4.06
N VAL A 221 7.27 -10.71 5.19
CA VAL A 221 8.48 -11.51 5.47
C VAL A 221 8.14 -12.99 5.54
N PRO A 222 7.31 -13.49 6.48
CA PRO A 222 6.97 -14.90 6.52
C PRO A 222 6.16 -15.34 5.29
N LEU A 223 5.33 -14.47 4.72
CA LEU A 223 4.54 -14.77 3.52
C LEU A 223 5.45 -15.15 2.34
N SER A 224 6.45 -14.31 2.03
CA SER A 224 7.37 -14.56 0.92
C SER A 224 8.20 -15.82 1.16
N VAL A 225 8.70 -16.03 2.38
CA VAL A 225 9.52 -17.20 2.72
C VAL A 225 8.74 -18.51 2.58
N VAL A 226 7.52 -18.56 3.12
CA VAL A 226 6.69 -19.79 3.05
C VAL A 226 6.33 -20.09 1.61
N LEU A 227 5.79 -19.11 0.86
CA LEU A 227 5.37 -19.33 -0.52
C LEU A 227 6.51 -19.71 -1.47
N LEU A 228 7.72 -19.19 -1.25
CA LEU A 228 8.90 -19.55 -2.04
C LEU A 228 9.42 -20.96 -1.71
N ARG A 229 9.22 -21.45 -0.47
CA ARG A 229 9.64 -22.81 -0.08
C ARG A 229 8.67 -23.90 -0.56
N GLU A 230 7.40 -23.56 -0.74
CA GLU A 230 6.36 -24.48 -1.17
C GLU A 230 6.17 -24.52 -2.70
N GLY A 231 6.85 -23.66 -3.45
CA GLY A 231 6.85 -23.57 -4.90
C GLY A 231 8.08 -24.20 -5.52
#